data_dfec3867aecf1e3225b95c7cea7a42bd
#
_entry.id   dfec3867aecf1e3225b95c7cea7a42bd
#
_cell.length_a   1.000
_cell.length_b   1.000
_cell.length_c   1.000
_cell.angle_alpha   90.00
_cell.angle_beta   90.00
_cell.angle_gamma   90.00
#
_symmetry.space_group_name_H-M   'P 1'
#
loop_
_entity.id
_entity.type
_entity.pdbx_description
1 polymer ?
#
loop_
_entity_poly.entity_id
_entity_poly.type
_entity_poly.pdbx_seq_one_letter_code
_entity_poly.pdbx_strand_id
1 'polypeptide(L)'
;MVHQGVIYLGLDAGGTACRWTAVDAQGQLLAQAQVGGFSGMSLTSEAGRAQLGQALHELAATLAQQLPAYRVAGTYAGITGVSDPQGESALELAGLVAARLSTAPHQVQCHSDMDIAFRAAHEPGGGYLVYAGTGSIASFIDGDGVWHRAGGRGFVLGDEGGGYWIAKEALSTIWRREDEWPGQWVESPMARCLFARMGGSDWASTRQFIYGQDRGEVGRLALAVAEAAELGDAEAALLLRRAGIEIGRLGAVLFRRFGPKPVVAAGRALLLHPLVGQGVRAGLPAECSLELRQIDPSRAAAQRARRLWAGVV
;
A
#
# COMPACT_ATOMS: atom_id res chain seq x y z
N MET A 1 -33.49 14.06 -11.74
CA MET A 1 -32.40 15.03 -12.03
C MET A 1 -31.71 14.60 -13.32
N VAL A 2 -31.54 15.50 -14.27
CA VAL A 2 -30.79 15.22 -15.52
C VAL A 2 -29.30 15.28 -15.17
N HIS A 3 -28.62 14.17 -15.32
CA HIS A 3 -27.16 14.12 -15.10
C HIS A 3 -26.46 14.94 -16.20
N GLN A 4 -25.56 15.84 -15.81
CA GLN A 4 -24.80 16.68 -16.74
C GLN A 4 -23.60 15.96 -17.34
N GLY A 5 -23.21 14.79 -16.79
CA GLY A 5 -22.07 14.05 -17.28
C GLY A 5 -21.90 12.65 -16.64
N VAL A 6 -20.89 11.97 -17.10
CA VAL A 6 -20.49 10.68 -16.55
C VAL A 6 -19.11 10.78 -15.90
N ILE A 7 -18.90 9.96 -14.86
CA ILE A 7 -17.61 9.81 -14.21
C ILE A 7 -17.17 8.35 -14.20
N TYR A 8 -15.86 8.18 -14.14
CA TYR A 8 -15.18 6.89 -13.95
C TYR A 8 -14.49 6.90 -12.62
N LEU A 9 -14.77 5.90 -11.81
CA LEU A 9 -14.35 5.86 -10.41
C LEU A 9 -13.21 4.85 -10.22
N GLY A 10 -12.16 5.27 -9.52
CA GLY A 10 -11.10 4.40 -9.05
C GLY A 10 -11.14 4.29 -7.53
N LEU A 11 -11.04 3.08 -7.02
CA LEU A 11 -10.98 2.80 -5.58
C LEU A 11 -9.65 2.14 -5.22
N ASP A 12 -9.02 2.60 -4.13
CA ASP A 12 -7.87 1.98 -3.47
C ASP A 12 -8.30 1.66 -2.03
N ALA A 13 -8.75 0.42 -1.81
CA ALA A 13 -9.37 -0.02 -0.57
C ALA A 13 -8.44 -0.93 0.24
N GLY A 14 -8.08 -0.43 1.42
CA GLY A 14 -7.40 -1.19 2.47
C GLY A 14 -8.27 -1.32 3.72
N GLY A 15 -7.89 -2.18 4.65
CA GLY A 15 -8.67 -2.44 5.87
C GLY A 15 -8.96 -1.20 6.74
N THR A 16 -8.10 -0.18 6.67
CA THR A 16 -8.22 1.04 7.50
C THR A 16 -8.88 2.21 6.75
N ALA A 17 -8.66 2.31 5.44
CA ALA A 17 -9.14 3.43 4.63
C ALA A 17 -9.37 2.98 3.19
N CYS A 18 -10.36 3.59 2.53
CA CYS A 18 -10.57 3.51 1.09
C CYS A 18 -10.42 4.91 0.49
N ARG A 19 -9.43 5.06 -0.39
CA ARG A 19 -9.28 6.27 -1.22
C ARG A 19 -10.03 6.09 -2.52
N TRP A 20 -10.71 7.14 -2.95
CA TRP A 20 -11.37 7.14 -4.24
C TRP A 20 -11.02 8.38 -5.05
N THR A 21 -11.00 8.20 -6.36
CA THR A 21 -10.77 9.25 -7.35
C THR A 21 -11.80 9.14 -8.46
N ALA A 22 -12.39 10.26 -8.83
CA ALA A 22 -13.32 10.37 -9.96
C ALA A 22 -12.69 11.20 -11.09
N VAL A 23 -12.76 10.67 -12.31
CA VAL A 23 -12.34 11.38 -13.53
C VAL A 23 -13.51 11.49 -14.52
N ASP A 24 -13.50 12.51 -15.37
CA ASP A 24 -14.46 12.66 -16.45
C ASP A 24 -14.14 11.81 -17.69
N ALA A 25 -14.92 11.95 -18.76
CA ALA A 25 -14.70 11.24 -20.02
C ALA A 25 -13.37 11.61 -20.71
N GLN A 26 -12.81 12.78 -20.42
CA GLN A 26 -11.50 13.23 -20.90
C GLN A 26 -10.34 12.76 -20.01
N GLY A 27 -10.65 12.17 -18.84
CA GLY A 27 -9.67 11.72 -17.86
C GLY A 27 -9.17 12.82 -16.94
N GLN A 28 -9.86 13.97 -16.90
CA GLN A 28 -9.54 15.04 -15.97
C GLN A 28 -10.03 14.69 -14.57
N LEU A 29 -9.23 15.01 -13.57
CA LEU A 29 -9.58 14.83 -12.16
C LEU A 29 -10.74 15.78 -11.81
N LEU A 30 -11.85 15.22 -11.32
CA LEU A 30 -12.99 15.99 -10.83
C LEU A 30 -13.03 16.05 -9.31
N ALA A 31 -12.81 14.92 -8.64
CA ALA A 31 -12.83 14.83 -7.19
C ALA A 31 -12.01 13.64 -6.69
N GLN A 32 -11.56 13.75 -5.45
CA GLN A 32 -10.93 12.65 -4.71
C GLN A 32 -11.19 12.83 -3.22
N ALA A 33 -11.37 11.72 -2.50
CA ALA A 33 -11.48 11.73 -1.05
C ALA A 33 -11.10 10.37 -0.45
N GLN A 34 -11.22 10.28 0.86
CA GLN A 34 -11.02 9.07 1.63
C GLN A 34 -12.24 8.83 2.51
N VAL A 35 -12.62 7.56 2.64
CA VAL A 35 -13.70 7.06 3.51
C VAL A 35 -13.20 5.90 4.36
N GLY A 36 -14.05 5.33 5.20
CA GLY A 36 -13.75 4.13 5.97
C GLY A 36 -13.23 2.98 5.11
N GLY A 37 -12.32 2.15 5.67
CA GLY A 37 -11.68 1.07 4.94
C GLY A 37 -12.52 -0.21 4.90
N PHE A 38 -12.24 -1.05 3.90
CA PHE A 38 -12.73 -2.42 3.79
C PHE A 38 -11.73 -3.28 2.98
N SER A 39 -11.89 -4.58 3.05
CA SER A 39 -11.02 -5.53 2.33
C SER A 39 -11.83 -6.76 1.90
N GLY A 40 -11.24 -7.66 1.12
CA GLY A 40 -11.84 -8.94 0.80
C GLY A 40 -12.19 -9.78 2.04
N MET A 41 -11.43 -9.62 3.12
CA MET A 41 -11.71 -10.27 4.41
C MET A 41 -12.95 -9.73 5.11
N SER A 42 -13.44 -8.54 4.74
CA SER A 42 -14.68 -7.98 5.31
C SER A 42 -15.91 -8.83 4.98
N LEU A 43 -15.85 -9.66 3.96
CA LEU A 43 -16.93 -10.60 3.60
C LEU A 43 -17.04 -11.81 4.55
N THR A 44 -16.02 -12.09 5.36
CA THR A 44 -15.93 -13.34 6.15
C THR A 44 -16.60 -13.26 7.52
N SER A 45 -17.04 -12.08 7.97
CA SER A 45 -17.69 -11.89 9.25
C SER A 45 -18.83 -10.87 9.17
N GLU A 46 -19.78 -10.95 10.10
CA GLU A 46 -20.89 -9.99 10.19
C GLU A 46 -20.39 -8.57 10.47
N ALA A 47 -19.44 -8.42 11.39
CA ALA A 47 -18.83 -7.14 11.70
C ALA A 47 -18.09 -6.55 10.48
N GLY A 48 -17.37 -7.39 9.72
CA GLY A 48 -16.70 -6.98 8.49
C GLY A 48 -17.70 -6.53 7.41
N ARG A 49 -18.80 -7.25 7.23
CA ARG A 49 -19.87 -6.86 6.30
C ARG A 49 -20.54 -5.55 6.72
N ALA A 50 -20.76 -5.33 8.00
CA ALA A 50 -21.28 -4.06 8.51
C ALA A 50 -20.31 -2.90 8.22
N GLN A 51 -19.02 -3.07 8.49
CA GLN A 51 -17.97 -2.09 8.17
C GLN A 51 -17.92 -1.79 6.66
N LEU A 52 -17.94 -2.81 5.81
CA LEU A 52 -18.02 -2.65 4.35
C LEU A 52 -19.26 -1.84 3.94
N GLY A 53 -20.43 -2.19 4.48
CA GLY A 53 -21.68 -1.47 4.21
C GLY A 53 -21.61 0.01 4.57
N GLN A 54 -21.00 0.32 5.73
CA GLN A 54 -20.78 1.70 6.19
C GLN A 54 -19.82 2.44 5.26
N ALA A 55 -18.68 1.85 4.91
CA ALA A 55 -17.69 2.46 4.01
C ALA A 55 -18.27 2.76 2.62
N LEU A 56 -19.05 1.83 2.07
CA LEU A 56 -19.74 2.03 0.79
C LEU A 56 -20.84 3.10 0.89
N HIS A 57 -21.52 3.21 2.03
CA HIS A 57 -22.48 4.29 2.27
C HIS A 57 -21.81 5.66 2.28
N GLU A 58 -20.69 5.79 3.01
CA GLU A 58 -19.88 7.02 3.05
C GLU A 58 -19.34 7.39 1.66
N LEU A 59 -18.88 6.40 0.89
CA LEU A 59 -18.43 6.59 -0.49
C LEU A 59 -19.53 7.22 -1.35
N ALA A 60 -20.73 6.62 -1.36
CA ALA A 60 -21.85 7.11 -2.15
C ALA A 60 -22.31 8.50 -1.69
N ALA A 61 -22.37 8.75 -0.39
CA ALA A 61 -22.74 10.04 0.17
C ALA A 61 -21.74 11.14 -0.21
N THR A 62 -20.43 10.86 -0.11
CA THR A 62 -19.37 11.81 -0.47
C THR A 62 -19.36 12.10 -1.96
N LEU A 63 -19.58 11.08 -2.81
CA LEU A 63 -19.74 11.26 -4.26
C LEU A 63 -20.96 12.14 -4.59
N ALA A 64 -22.12 11.87 -4.00
CA ALA A 64 -23.32 12.65 -4.23
C ALA A 64 -23.18 14.11 -3.78
N GLN A 65 -22.43 14.36 -2.71
CA GLN A 65 -22.14 15.69 -2.22
C GLN A 65 -21.18 16.46 -3.13
N GLN A 66 -20.08 15.83 -3.59
CA GLN A 66 -19.06 16.50 -4.40
C GLN A 66 -19.43 16.59 -5.88
N LEU A 67 -20.16 15.60 -6.39
CA LEU A 67 -20.48 15.44 -7.80
C LEU A 67 -21.98 15.17 -8.05
N PRO A 68 -22.91 16.02 -7.55
CA PRO A 68 -24.35 15.75 -7.55
C PRO A 68 -24.98 15.65 -8.95
N ALA A 69 -24.33 16.23 -9.97
CA ALA A 69 -24.80 16.26 -11.35
C ALA A 69 -24.24 15.12 -12.23
N TYR A 70 -23.45 14.21 -11.64
CA TYR A 70 -22.80 13.15 -12.39
C TYR A 70 -23.37 11.76 -12.03
N ARG A 71 -23.27 10.82 -13.00
CA ARG A 71 -23.49 9.39 -12.75
C ARG A 71 -22.19 8.60 -12.93
N VAL A 72 -22.02 7.55 -12.18
CA VAL A 72 -20.88 6.62 -12.34
C VAL A 72 -21.15 5.75 -13.58
N ALA A 73 -20.23 5.76 -14.55
CA ALA A 73 -20.30 4.93 -15.75
C ALA A 73 -19.44 3.68 -15.67
N GLY A 74 -18.46 3.64 -14.76
CA GLY A 74 -17.63 2.49 -14.52
C GLY A 74 -16.75 2.67 -13.30
N THR A 75 -16.45 1.56 -12.60
CA THR A 75 -15.62 1.54 -11.40
C THR A 75 -14.55 0.46 -11.49
N TYR A 76 -13.30 0.84 -11.28
CA TYR A 76 -12.19 -0.09 -11.13
C TYR A 76 -11.63 0.00 -9.72
N ALA A 77 -11.67 -1.10 -8.98
CA ALA A 77 -11.32 -1.12 -7.56
C ALA A 77 -10.12 -2.04 -7.31
N GLY A 78 -9.08 -1.51 -6.66
CA GLY A 78 -8.04 -2.31 -6.03
C GLY A 78 -8.39 -2.52 -4.56
N ILE A 79 -8.51 -3.76 -4.14
CA ILE A 79 -8.99 -4.12 -2.80
C ILE A 79 -8.02 -5.10 -2.16
N THR A 80 -7.47 -4.74 -1.00
CA THR A 80 -6.63 -5.64 -0.21
C THR A 80 -7.36 -6.95 0.08
N GLY A 81 -6.68 -8.09 -0.16
CA GLY A 81 -7.25 -9.41 0.07
C GLY A 81 -8.05 -10.00 -1.10
N VAL A 82 -8.22 -9.26 -2.20
CA VAL A 82 -8.70 -9.82 -3.48
C VAL A 82 -7.47 -10.32 -4.26
N SER A 83 -7.43 -11.62 -4.56
CA SER A 83 -6.33 -12.25 -5.30
C SER A 83 -6.72 -12.69 -6.71
N ASP A 84 -8.00 -13.03 -6.92
CA ASP A 84 -8.55 -13.42 -8.19
C ASP A 84 -9.73 -12.50 -8.57
N PRO A 85 -9.62 -11.73 -9.65
CA PRO A 85 -10.70 -10.82 -10.07
C PRO A 85 -11.94 -11.54 -10.62
N GLN A 86 -11.85 -12.84 -10.92
CA GLN A 86 -12.97 -13.70 -11.31
C GLN A 86 -13.47 -14.57 -10.15
N GLY A 87 -12.82 -14.50 -8.99
CA GLY A 87 -13.20 -15.25 -7.79
C GLY A 87 -14.48 -14.74 -7.16
N GLU A 88 -15.13 -15.58 -6.38
CA GLU A 88 -16.41 -15.30 -5.73
C GLU A 88 -16.38 -13.99 -4.91
N SER A 89 -15.33 -13.78 -4.12
CA SER A 89 -15.17 -12.55 -3.31
C SER A 89 -15.11 -11.28 -4.16
N ALA A 90 -14.42 -11.31 -5.31
CA ALA A 90 -14.33 -10.16 -6.20
C ALA A 90 -15.68 -9.85 -6.85
N LEU A 91 -16.40 -10.89 -7.27
CA LEU A 91 -17.73 -10.75 -7.88
C LEU A 91 -18.78 -10.27 -6.87
N GLU A 92 -18.74 -10.78 -5.63
CA GLU A 92 -19.61 -10.29 -4.56
C GLU A 92 -19.34 -8.82 -4.24
N LEU A 93 -18.07 -8.42 -4.08
CA LEU A 93 -17.69 -7.02 -3.86
C LEU A 93 -18.13 -6.13 -5.01
N ALA A 94 -17.96 -6.58 -6.26
CA ALA A 94 -18.41 -5.82 -7.43
C ALA A 94 -19.93 -5.60 -7.42
N GLY A 95 -20.70 -6.60 -7.05
CA GLY A 95 -22.15 -6.50 -6.88
C GLY A 95 -22.56 -5.49 -5.79
N LEU A 96 -21.89 -5.53 -4.64
CA LEU A 96 -22.15 -4.60 -3.52
C LEU A 96 -21.79 -3.15 -3.88
N VAL A 97 -20.64 -2.93 -4.52
CA VAL A 97 -20.22 -1.61 -5.02
C VAL A 97 -21.20 -1.11 -6.07
N ALA A 98 -21.57 -1.93 -7.05
CA ALA A 98 -22.51 -1.59 -8.11
C ALA A 98 -23.89 -1.17 -7.57
N ALA A 99 -24.44 -1.96 -6.63
CA ALA A 99 -25.70 -1.67 -5.99
C ALA A 99 -25.66 -0.32 -5.25
N ARG A 100 -24.57 -0.01 -4.56
CA ARG A 100 -24.41 1.23 -3.81
C ARG A 100 -24.26 2.45 -4.72
N LEU A 101 -23.58 2.30 -5.86
CA LEU A 101 -23.33 3.37 -6.83
C LEU A 101 -24.43 3.48 -7.90
N SER A 102 -25.48 2.66 -7.82
CA SER A 102 -26.58 2.60 -8.80
C SER A 102 -26.07 2.34 -10.22
N THR A 103 -25.11 1.44 -10.36
CA THR A 103 -24.53 0.98 -11.64
C THR A 103 -24.82 -0.49 -11.88
N ALA A 104 -24.61 -0.97 -13.11
CA ALA A 104 -24.73 -2.41 -13.38
C ALA A 104 -23.48 -3.16 -12.89
N PRO A 105 -23.61 -4.41 -12.38
CA PRO A 105 -22.45 -5.18 -11.89
C PRO A 105 -21.32 -5.33 -12.91
N HIS A 106 -21.59 -5.43 -14.20
CA HIS A 106 -20.59 -5.51 -15.26
C HIS A 106 -19.78 -4.19 -15.46
N GLN A 107 -20.25 -3.10 -14.89
CA GLN A 107 -19.55 -1.80 -14.87
C GLN A 107 -18.62 -1.65 -13.65
N VAL A 108 -18.46 -2.69 -12.86
CA VAL A 108 -17.56 -2.71 -11.70
C VAL A 108 -16.59 -3.88 -11.82
N GLN A 109 -15.30 -3.62 -11.69
CA GLN A 109 -14.27 -4.65 -11.58
C GLN A 109 -13.50 -4.47 -10.28
N CYS A 110 -13.36 -5.56 -9.53
CA CYS A 110 -12.58 -5.62 -8.30
C CYS A 110 -11.32 -6.46 -8.53
N HIS A 111 -10.17 -5.88 -8.26
CA HIS A 111 -8.85 -6.47 -8.41
C HIS A 111 -8.06 -6.36 -7.10
N SER A 112 -6.86 -6.90 -7.07
CA SER A 112 -5.90 -6.67 -5.99
C SER A 112 -5.50 -5.19 -5.92
N ASP A 113 -5.23 -4.70 -4.71
CA ASP A 113 -4.60 -3.39 -4.49
C ASP A 113 -3.25 -3.27 -5.22
N MET A 114 -2.55 -4.37 -5.40
CA MET A 114 -1.30 -4.42 -6.16
C MET A 114 -1.49 -4.29 -7.68
N ASP A 115 -2.65 -4.64 -8.24
CA ASP A 115 -2.95 -4.38 -9.66
C ASP A 115 -3.00 -2.87 -9.93
N ILE A 116 -3.74 -2.13 -9.13
CA ILE A 116 -3.86 -0.67 -9.30
C ILE A 116 -2.56 0.06 -8.97
N ALA A 117 -1.80 -0.43 -7.99
CA ALA A 117 -0.49 0.12 -7.66
C ALA A 117 0.50 -0.10 -8.82
N PHE A 118 0.51 -1.29 -9.43
CA PHE A 118 1.32 -1.57 -10.62
C PHE A 118 0.94 -0.65 -11.79
N ARG A 119 -0.35 -0.48 -12.07
CA ARG A 119 -0.86 0.39 -13.15
C ARG A 119 -0.62 1.87 -12.92
N ALA A 120 -0.39 2.28 -11.67
CA ALA A 120 0.06 3.64 -11.36
C ALA A 120 1.53 3.87 -11.70
N ALA A 121 2.32 2.80 -11.83
CA ALA A 121 3.73 2.85 -12.16
C ALA A 121 4.02 2.50 -13.63
N HIS A 122 3.36 1.46 -14.16
CA HIS A 122 3.64 0.86 -15.46
C HIS A 122 2.37 0.39 -16.17
N GLU A 123 2.41 0.35 -17.50
CA GLU A 123 1.51 -0.50 -18.29
C GLU A 123 2.01 -1.96 -18.25
N PRO A 124 1.14 -2.97 -18.49
CA PRO A 124 1.55 -4.37 -18.58
C PRO A 124 2.76 -4.57 -19.51
N GLY A 125 3.71 -5.36 -19.06
CA GLY A 125 4.97 -5.59 -19.76
C GLY A 125 6.04 -4.50 -19.60
N GLY A 126 5.67 -3.30 -19.09
CA GLY A 126 6.51 -2.10 -19.15
C GLY A 126 7.62 -1.98 -18.11
N GLY A 127 7.52 -2.67 -16.96
CA GLY A 127 8.50 -2.56 -15.90
C GLY A 127 8.11 -3.31 -14.63
N TYR A 128 8.87 -3.12 -13.56
CA TYR A 128 8.64 -3.73 -12.24
C TYR A 128 8.28 -2.66 -11.23
N LEU A 129 7.23 -2.90 -10.47
CA LEU A 129 6.92 -2.11 -9.28
C LEU A 129 7.49 -2.80 -8.05
N VAL A 130 8.25 -2.08 -7.24
CA VAL A 130 8.58 -2.47 -5.88
C VAL A 130 7.85 -1.53 -4.93
N TYR A 131 7.00 -2.07 -4.08
CA TYR A 131 6.17 -1.29 -3.18
C TYR A 131 6.48 -1.61 -1.72
N ALA A 132 6.78 -0.59 -0.94
CA ALA A 132 7.10 -0.74 0.48
C ALA A 132 6.32 0.26 1.34
N GLY A 133 5.40 -0.25 2.13
CA GLY A 133 4.62 0.46 3.15
C GLY A 133 4.86 -0.16 4.52
N THR A 134 3.83 -0.67 5.17
CA THR A 134 3.95 -1.48 6.38
C THR A 134 4.68 -2.80 6.11
N GLY A 135 4.41 -3.44 4.95
CA GLY A 135 5.16 -4.57 4.40
C GLY A 135 5.85 -4.20 3.10
N SER A 136 6.38 -5.21 2.38
CA SER A 136 7.06 -5.02 1.09
C SER A 136 6.73 -6.12 0.08
N ILE A 137 6.63 -5.74 -1.20
CA ILE A 137 6.34 -6.65 -2.31
C ILE A 137 6.89 -6.06 -3.61
N ALA A 138 7.32 -6.91 -4.54
CA ALA A 138 7.50 -6.53 -5.92
C ALA A 138 6.44 -7.18 -6.80
N SER A 139 5.96 -6.43 -7.79
CA SER A 139 4.86 -6.80 -8.69
C SER A 139 5.25 -6.58 -10.14
N PHE A 140 4.79 -7.48 -11.01
CA PHE A 140 4.91 -7.39 -12.44
C PHE A 140 3.65 -7.96 -13.10
N ILE A 141 3.02 -7.20 -13.98
CA ILE A 141 1.99 -7.70 -14.89
C ILE A 141 2.65 -7.78 -16.24
N ASP A 142 2.73 -8.99 -16.82
CA ASP A 142 3.35 -9.21 -18.13
C ASP A 142 2.47 -8.73 -19.29
N GLY A 143 2.97 -8.93 -20.53
CA GLY A 143 2.25 -8.52 -21.74
C GLY A 143 0.94 -9.26 -21.97
N ASP A 144 0.79 -10.45 -21.40
CA ASP A 144 -0.42 -11.28 -21.46
C ASP A 144 -1.40 -10.97 -20.33
N GLY A 145 -1.04 -10.03 -19.43
CA GLY A 145 -1.85 -9.62 -18.28
C GLY A 145 -1.72 -10.54 -17.06
N VAL A 146 -0.77 -11.47 -17.05
CA VAL A 146 -0.53 -12.38 -15.93
C VAL A 146 0.25 -11.65 -14.84
N TRP A 147 -0.23 -11.75 -13.61
CA TRP A 147 0.40 -11.13 -12.46
C TRP A 147 1.47 -12.03 -11.83
N HIS A 148 2.65 -11.46 -11.64
CA HIS A 148 3.80 -12.09 -11.01
C HIS A 148 4.25 -11.27 -9.81
N ARG A 149 4.78 -11.95 -8.77
CA ARG A 149 5.30 -11.28 -7.57
C ARG A 149 6.64 -11.83 -7.11
N ALA A 150 7.35 -10.99 -6.33
CA ALA A 150 8.42 -11.39 -5.44
C ALA A 150 8.16 -10.79 -4.04
N GLY A 151 8.37 -11.53 -2.98
CA GLY A 151 8.00 -11.10 -1.62
C GLY A 151 6.50 -11.06 -1.37
N GLY A 152 6.06 -10.16 -0.48
CA GLY A 152 4.66 -10.04 -0.09
C GLY A 152 4.10 -11.30 0.59
N ARG A 153 4.91 -11.91 1.46
CA ARG A 153 4.58 -13.17 2.18
C ARG A 153 4.01 -12.91 3.57
N GLY A 154 3.79 -11.64 3.90
CA GLY A 154 3.34 -11.20 5.21
C GLY A 154 4.49 -11.09 6.23
N PHE A 155 4.21 -10.40 7.32
CA PHE A 155 5.22 -9.97 8.31
C PHE A 155 5.90 -11.11 9.09
N VAL A 156 5.31 -12.32 9.08
CA VAL A 156 5.88 -13.50 9.74
C VAL A 156 6.98 -14.15 8.87
N LEU A 157 6.75 -14.21 7.55
CA LEU A 157 7.62 -14.95 6.62
C LEU A 157 8.39 -14.04 5.65
N GLY A 158 8.13 -12.72 5.68
CA GLY A 158 8.68 -11.79 4.69
C GLY A 158 8.44 -10.33 5.09
N ASP A 159 8.09 -9.52 4.11
CA ASP A 159 7.87 -8.07 4.25
C ASP A 159 9.15 -7.32 4.67
N GLU A 160 10.33 -7.89 4.36
CA GLU A 160 11.64 -7.32 4.67
C GLU A 160 11.77 -5.92 4.06
N GLY A 161 12.26 -4.97 4.86
CA GLY A 161 12.39 -3.56 4.47
C GLY A 161 11.11 -2.74 4.64
N GLY A 162 9.95 -3.36 4.89
CA GLY A 162 8.72 -2.66 5.25
C GLY A 162 8.78 -2.03 6.65
N GLY A 163 7.89 -1.10 6.94
CA GLY A 163 7.88 -0.38 8.23
C GLY A 163 7.81 -1.28 9.44
N TYR A 164 6.99 -2.34 9.39
CA TYR A 164 6.92 -3.32 10.47
C TYR A 164 8.24 -4.05 10.68
N TRP A 165 8.90 -4.46 9.58
CA TRP A 165 10.20 -5.12 9.65
C TRP A 165 11.26 -4.20 10.25
N ILE A 166 11.30 -2.91 9.84
CA ILE A 166 12.22 -1.91 10.41
C ILE A 166 12.01 -1.76 11.92
N ALA A 167 10.75 -1.62 12.35
CA ALA A 167 10.40 -1.51 13.77
C ALA A 167 10.82 -2.74 14.57
N LYS A 168 10.53 -3.94 14.05
CA LYS A 168 10.89 -5.21 14.68
C LYS A 168 12.40 -5.36 14.83
N GLU A 169 13.17 -5.10 13.77
CA GLU A 169 14.63 -5.21 13.81
C GLU A 169 15.25 -4.18 14.78
N ALA A 170 14.72 -2.94 14.81
CA ALA A 170 15.18 -1.93 15.75
C ALA A 170 14.94 -2.36 17.20
N LEU A 171 13.74 -2.80 17.55
CA LEU A 171 13.42 -3.27 18.89
C LEU A 171 14.23 -4.52 19.27
N SER A 172 14.40 -5.46 18.34
CA SER A 172 15.25 -6.64 18.56
C SER A 172 16.69 -6.25 18.87
N THR A 173 17.23 -5.25 18.18
CA THR A 173 18.59 -4.73 18.42
C THR A 173 18.70 -4.07 19.81
N ILE A 174 17.71 -3.23 20.17
CA ILE A 174 17.69 -2.56 21.48
C ILE A 174 17.64 -3.58 22.62
N TRP A 175 16.69 -4.53 22.56
CA TRP A 175 16.53 -5.50 23.65
C TRP A 175 17.69 -6.47 23.77
N ARG A 176 18.32 -6.85 22.65
CA ARG A 176 19.57 -7.66 22.69
C ARG A 176 20.69 -6.92 23.40
N ARG A 177 20.79 -5.59 23.23
CA ARG A 177 21.77 -4.77 23.95
C ARG A 177 21.42 -4.61 25.41
N GLU A 178 20.14 -4.44 25.73
CA GLU A 178 19.68 -4.38 27.13
C GLU A 178 19.95 -5.69 27.88
N ASP A 179 19.91 -6.85 27.21
CA ASP A 179 20.29 -8.13 27.80
C ASP A 179 21.79 -8.19 28.13
N GLU A 180 22.64 -7.57 27.30
CA GLU A 180 24.09 -7.54 27.49
C GLU A 180 24.55 -6.43 28.46
N TRP A 181 23.93 -5.26 28.36
CA TRP A 181 24.31 -4.05 29.13
C TRP A 181 23.05 -3.28 29.61
N PRO A 182 22.43 -3.72 30.70
CA PRO A 182 21.19 -3.14 31.18
C PRO A 182 21.31 -1.63 31.49
N GLY A 183 20.34 -0.86 31.04
CA GLY A 183 20.24 0.58 31.25
C GLY A 183 21.02 1.45 30.25
N GLN A 184 21.80 0.86 29.34
CA GLN A 184 22.56 1.63 28.35
C GLN A 184 21.69 2.21 27.22
N TRP A 185 20.42 1.83 27.13
CA TRP A 185 19.51 2.37 26.13
C TRP A 185 19.44 3.92 26.15
N VAL A 186 19.69 4.56 27.30
CA VAL A 186 19.68 6.02 27.45
C VAL A 186 20.70 6.72 26.55
N GLU A 187 21.75 6.05 26.16
CA GLU A 187 22.81 6.56 25.28
C GLU A 187 22.45 6.41 23.79
N SER A 188 21.51 5.50 23.45
CA SER A 188 21.09 5.25 22.08
C SER A 188 19.98 6.22 21.65
N PRO A 189 20.21 7.08 20.64
CA PRO A 189 19.13 7.89 20.05
C PRO A 189 18.00 7.02 19.52
N MET A 190 18.29 5.86 18.93
CA MET A 190 17.28 4.94 18.40
C MET A 190 16.38 4.41 19.51
N ALA A 191 16.94 3.97 20.65
CA ALA A 191 16.16 3.48 21.78
C ALA A 191 15.28 4.60 22.38
N ARG A 192 15.85 5.79 22.59
CA ARG A 192 15.09 6.94 23.11
C ARG A 192 13.91 7.32 22.22
N CYS A 193 14.11 7.41 20.91
CA CYS A 193 13.05 7.75 19.97
C CYS A 193 11.94 6.70 19.94
N LEU A 194 12.28 5.40 19.95
CA LEU A 194 11.28 4.33 19.96
C LEU A 194 10.51 4.29 21.27
N PHE A 195 11.20 4.34 22.42
CA PHE A 195 10.56 4.29 23.74
C PHE A 195 9.65 5.51 23.98
N ALA A 196 10.05 6.69 23.52
CA ALA A 196 9.18 7.87 23.57
C ALA A 196 7.88 7.68 22.80
N ARG A 197 7.91 7.02 21.62
CA ARG A 197 6.71 6.75 20.84
C ARG A 197 5.85 5.62 21.41
N MET A 198 6.45 4.67 22.13
CA MET A 198 5.72 3.59 22.79
C MET A 198 5.13 4.00 24.15
N GLY A 199 5.64 5.10 24.74
CA GLY A 199 5.19 5.58 26.04
C GLY A 199 5.83 4.87 27.25
N GLY A 200 6.94 4.15 27.05
CA GLY A 200 7.69 3.48 28.11
C GLY A 200 8.98 2.86 27.61
N SER A 201 9.93 2.64 28.54
CA SER A 201 11.30 2.17 28.23
C SER A 201 11.62 0.78 28.82
N ASP A 202 10.63 0.08 29.34
CA ASP A 202 10.76 -1.25 29.90
C ASP A 202 10.15 -2.32 28.97
N TRP A 203 10.45 -3.59 29.31
CA TRP A 203 9.91 -4.70 28.54
C TRP A 203 8.40 -4.81 28.61
N ALA A 204 7.77 -4.43 29.75
CA ALA A 204 6.32 -4.51 29.91
C ALA A 204 5.61 -3.56 28.92
N SER A 205 6.08 -2.32 28.82
CA SER A 205 5.59 -1.32 27.88
C SER A 205 5.81 -1.75 26.41
N THR A 206 7.00 -2.25 26.08
CA THR A 206 7.29 -2.77 24.75
C THR A 206 6.39 -3.94 24.40
N ARG A 207 6.21 -4.89 25.30
CA ARG A 207 5.33 -6.05 25.11
C ARG A 207 3.89 -5.63 24.92
N GLN A 208 3.39 -4.70 25.73
CA GLN A 208 2.02 -4.17 25.61
C GLN A 208 1.83 -3.50 24.24
N PHE A 209 2.79 -2.73 23.77
CA PHE A 209 2.71 -2.06 22.48
C PHE A 209 2.71 -3.07 21.32
N ILE A 210 3.71 -3.97 21.28
CA ILE A 210 3.89 -4.90 20.15
C ILE A 210 2.74 -5.90 20.02
N TYR A 211 2.21 -6.39 21.14
CA TYR A 211 1.12 -7.39 21.13
C TYR A 211 -0.28 -6.78 21.24
N GLY A 212 -0.39 -5.52 21.65
CA GLY A 212 -1.66 -4.83 21.80
C GLY A 212 -2.05 -3.94 20.62
N GLN A 213 -1.09 -3.59 19.75
CA GLN A 213 -1.33 -2.74 18.58
C GLN A 213 -1.45 -3.54 17.30
N ASP A 214 -2.13 -2.97 16.30
CA ASP A 214 -2.13 -3.55 14.96
C ASP A 214 -0.77 -3.40 14.26
N ARG A 215 -0.59 -4.17 13.19
CA ARG A 215 0.65 -4.17 12.40
C ARG A 215 1.01 -2.79 11.83
N GLY A 216 0.03 -1.98 11.51
CA GLY A 216 0.22 -0.63 10.98
C GLY A 216 0.82 0.31 12.03
N GLU A 217 0.29 0.26 13.27
CA GLU A 217 0.79 1.05 14.39
C GLU A 217 2.22 0.66 14.77
N VAL A 218 2.49 -0.65 14.87
CA VAL A 218 3.87 -1.12 15.09
C VAL A 218 4.79 -0.63 13.97
N GLY A 219 4.34 -0.71 12.71
CA GLY A 219 5.10 -0.23 11.55
C GLY A 219 5.41 1.26 11.57
N ARG A 220 4.62 2.07 12.28
CA ARG A 220 4.90 3.51 12.47
C ARG A 220 6.11 3.82 13.34
N LEU A 221 6.57 2.85 14.13
CA LEU A 221 7.83 2.98 14.86
C LEU A 221 9.04 3.17 13.92
N ALA A 222 8.93 2.78 12.64
CA ALA A 222 9.96 3.07 11.64
C ALA A 222 10.23 4.59 11.48
N LEU A 223 9.26 5.45 11.81
CA LEU A 223 9.47 6.89 11.85
C LEU A 223 10.45 7.31 12.97
N ALA A 224 10.41 6.60 14.11
CA ALA A 224 11.38 6.84 15.19
C ALA A 224 12.79 6.39 14.82
N VAL A 225 12.90 5.31 14.02
CA VAL A 225 14.20 4.87 13.48
C VAL A 225 14.76 5.91 12.51
N ALA A 226 13.92 6.48 11.65
CA ALA A 226 14.34 7.56 10.75
C ALA A 226 14.79 8.81 11.53
N GLU A 227 14.04 9.23 12.54
CA GLU A 227 14.39 10.33 13.43
C GLU A 227 15.75 10.09 14.13
N ALA A 228 15.98 8.88 14.62
CA ALA A 228 17.25 8.52 15.25
C ALA A 228 18.43 8.59 14.27
N ALA A 229 18.23 8.18 13.01
CA ALA A 229 19.27 8.31 11.99
C ALA A 229 19.63 9.78 11.71
N GLU A 230 18.64 10.68 11.68
CA GLU A 230 18.86 12.14 11.56
C GLU A 230 19.61 12.70 12.78
N LEU A 231 19.44 12.10 13.97
CA LEU A 231 20.19 12.42 15.18
C LEU A 231 21.60 11.82 15.22
N GLY A 232 22.02 11.14 14.14
CA GLY A 232 23.36 10.56 14.01
C GLY A 232 23.52 9.14 14.56
N ASP A 233 22.42 8.42 14.87
CA ASP A 233 22.50 7.03 15.29
C ASP A 233 22.94 6.13 14.13
N ALA A 234 24.16 5.58 14.23
CA ALA A 234 24.76 4.77 13.18
C ALA A 234 24.02 3.45 12.93
N GLU A 235 23.40 2.87 13.95
CA GLU A 235 22.64 1.63 13.79
C GLU A 235 21.29 1.85 13.13
N ALA A 236 20.59 2.93 13.50
CA ALA A 236 19.40 3.35 12.81
C ALA A 236 19.68 3.62 11.31
N ALA A 237 20.78 4.31 11.01
CA ALA A 237 21.23 4.57 9.64
C ALA A 237 21.54 3.27 8.88
N LEU A 238 22.25 2.33 9.49
CA LEU A 238 22.55 1.03 8.91
C LEU A 238 21.28 0.21 8.67
N LEU A 239 20.35 0.20 9.63
CA LEU A 239 19.08 -0.51 9.51
C LEU A 239 18.22 0.02 8.36
N LEU A 240 18.12 1.34 8.20
CA LEU A 240 17.37 1.95 7.10
C LEU A 240 18.00 1.63 5.74
N ARG A 241 19.33 1.64 5.65
CA ARG A 241 20.03 1.24 4.42
C ARG A 241 19.80 -0.24 4.11
N ARG A 242 19.85 -1.10 5.11
CA ARG A 242 19.57 -2.55 4.99
C ARG A 242 18.12 -2.79 4.56
N ALA A 243 17.17 -2.05 5.13
CA ALA A 243 15.77 -2.09 4.69
C ALA A 243 15.64 -1.80 3.19
N GLY A 244 16.31 -0.77 2.70
CA GLY A 244 16.34 -0.45 1.27
C GLY A 244 16.94 -1.57 0.43
N ILE A 245 18.04 -2.21 0.87
CA ILE A 245 18.66 -3.34 0.16
C ILE A 245 17.67 -4.50 0.00
N GLU A 246 16.92 -4.84 1.07
CA GLU A 246 15.91 -5.90 1.01
C GLU A 246 14.76 -5.55 0.04
N ILE A 247 14.32 -4.30 0.02
CA ILE A 247 13.34 -3.81 -0.96
C ILE A 247 13.89 -3.94 -2.38
N GLY A 248 15.13 -3.50 -2.63
CA GLY A 248 15.80 -3.62 -3.94
C GLY A 248 15.96 -5.06 -4.41
N ARG A 249 16.28 -5.98 -3.47
CA ARG A 249 16.37 -7.43 -3.72
C ARG A 249 15.09 -7.98 -4.36
N LEU A 250 13.91 -7.50 -3.97
CA LEU A 250 12.65 -7.95 -4.57
C LEU A 250 12.57 -7.57 -6.06
N GLY A 251 12.98 -6.36 -6.42
CA GLY A 251 13.09 -5.92 -7.81
C GLY A 251 14.12 -6.74 -8.60
N ALA A 252 15.28 -7.03 -7.99
CA ALA A 252 16.31 -7.87 -8.58
C ALA A 252 15.82 -9.31 -8.87
N VAL A 253 14.91 -9.85 -8.05
CA VAL A 253 14.29 -11.16 -8.31
C VAL A 253 13.47 -11.13 -9.59
N LEU A 254 12.64 -10.11 -9.79
CA LEU A 254 11.83 -9.98 -11.02
C LEU A 254 12.72 -9.74 -12.24
N PHE A 255 13.74 -8.89 -12.09
CA PHE A 255 14.73 -8.63 -13.13
C PHE A 255 15.42 -9.92 -13.63
N ARG A 256 15.83 -10.81 -12.71
CA ARG A 256 16.43 -12.11 -13.07
C ARG A 256 15.44 -13.07 -13.73
N ARG A 257 14.15 -13.01 -13.32
CA ARG A 257 13.11 -13.94 -13.82
C ARG A 257 12.59 -13.54 -15.21
N PHE A 258 12.48 -12.25 -15.47
CA PHE A 258 11.75 -11.73 -16.64
C PHE A 258 12.58 -10.78 -17.51
N GLY A 259 13.88 -10.67 -17.24
CA GLY A 259 14.82 -9.86 -18.02
C GLY A 259 14.87 -8.38 -17.63
N PRO A 260 15.69 -7.61 -18.35
CA PRO A 260 15.93 -6.20 -18.05
C PRO A 260 14.70 -5.34 -18.38
N LYS A 261 14.16 -4.68 -17.33
CA LYS A 261 13.08 -3.69 -17.40
C LYS A 261 13.30 -2.62 -16.34
N PRO A 262 12.74 -1.41 -16.49
CA PRO A 262 12.82 -0.37 -15.48
C PRO A 262 12.09 -0.78 -14.19
N VAL A 263 12.62 -0.33 -13.06
CA VAL A 263 12.02 -0.49 -11.73
C VAL A 263 11.50 0.85 -11.24
N VAL A 264 10.24 0.90 -10.88
CA VAL A 264 9.67 1.97 -10.04
C VAL A 264 9.60 1.45 -8.61
N ALA A 265 10.19 2.18 -7.67
CA ALA A 265 10.04 1.92 -6.25
C ALA A 265 9.14 2.98 -5.62
N ALA A 266 8.10 2.54 -4.91
CA ALA A 266 7.06 3.38 -4.34
C ALA A 266 6.65 2.93 -2.93
N GLY A 267 5.90 3.76 -2.23
CA GLY A 267 5.37 3.49 -0.90
C GLY A 267 6.04 4.28 0.22
N ARG A 268 5.36 4.33 1.35
CA ARG A 268 5.73 5.22 2.47
C ARG A 268 7.08 4.89 3.12
N ALA A 269 7.51 3.62 3.08
CA ALA A 269 8.80 3.23 3.63
C ALA A 269 9.97 3.92 2.92
N LEU A 270 9.84 4.24 1.62
CA LEU A 270 10.86 4.95 0.85
C LEU A 270 10.98 6.43 1.22
N LEU A 271 9.95 6.98 1.87
CA LEU A 271 9.91 8.39 2.31
C LEU A 271 10.46 8.58 3.72
N LEU A 272 10.80 7.49 4.42
CA LEU A 272 11.29 7.55 5.80
C LEU A 272 12.61 8.30 5.90
N HIS A 273 13.57 7.99 5.01
CA HIS A 273 14.90 8.55 5.02
C HIS A 273 15.62 8.29 3.68
N PRO A 274 16.50 9.18 3.18
CA PRO A 274 17.25 8.98 1.93
C PRO A 274 18.06 7.67 1.87
N LEU A 275 18.53 7.16 2.99
CA LEU A 275 19.26 5.89 3.09
C LEU A 275 18.46 4.70 2.60
N VAL A 276 17.14 4.72 2.71
CA VAL A 276 16.28 3.64 2.18
C VAL A 276 16.38 3.62 0.66
N GLY A 277 16.24 4.76 -0.01
CA GLY A 277 16.39 4.88 -1.47
C GLY A 277 17.78 4.47 -1.96
N GLN A 278 18.85 4.87 -1.24
CA GLN A 278 20.22 4.43 -1.52
C GLN A 278 20.37 2.91 -1.39
N GLY A 279 19.75 2.33 -0.36
CA GLY A 279 19.70 0.88 -0.17
C GLY A 279 18.99 0.17 -1.31
N VAL A 280 17.84 0.69 -1.77
CA VAL A 280 17.11 0.13 -2.94
C VAL A 280 18.02 0.08 -4.15
N ARG A 281 18.76 1.19 -4.43
CA ARG A 281 19.72 1.20 -5.54
C ARG A 281 20.81 0.14 -5.37
N ALA A 282 21.34 -0.03 -4.16
CA ALA A 282 22.37 -1.01 -3.86
C ALA A 282 21.87 -2.48 -3.95
N GLY A 283 20.58 -2.72 -3.71
CA GLY A 283 19.95 -4.06 -3.81
C GLY A 283 19.56 -4.48 -5.23
N LEU A 284 19.63 -3.54 -6.20
CA LEU A 284 19.34 -3.81 -7.63
C LEU A 284 20.61 -4.01 -8.44
N PRO A 285 20.56 -4.78 -9.56
CA PRO A 285 21.65 -4.84 -10.53
C PRO A 285 22.05 -3.43 -11.03
N ALA A 286 23.32 -3.22 -11.33
CA ALA A 286 23.85 -1.92 -11.73
C ALA A 286 23.18 -1.39 -13.01
N GLU A 287 22.90 -2.29 -13.95
CA GLU A 287 22.25 -2.02 -15.23
C GLU A 287 20.74 -1.74 -15.13
N CYS A 288 20.15 -1.98 -13.96
CA CYS A 288 18.74 -1.76 -13.74
C CYS A 288 18.44 -0.27 -13.57
N SER A 289 17.54 0.28 -14.38
CA SER A 289 17.01 1.63 -14.19
C SER A 289 16.10 1.66 -12.97
N LEU A 290 16.30 2.62 -12.07
CA LEU A 290 15.49 2.82 -10.86
C LEU A 290 14.92 4.24 -10.82
N GLU A 291 13.62 4.34 -10.61
CA GLU A 291 12.93 5.58 -10.29
C GLU A 291 12.24 5.44 -8.92
N LEU A 292 12.51 6.37 -8.00
CA LEU A 292 11.75 6.50 -6.76
C LEU A 292 10.56 7.43 -7.04
N ARG A 293 9.33 6.91 -6.94
CA ARG A 293 8.14 7.64 -7.35
C ARG A 293 7.03 7.54 -6.29
N GLN A 294 6.36 8.65 -6.05
CA GLN A 294 5.06 8.62 -5.40
C GLN A 294 4.01 8.26 -6.46
N ILE A 295 3.19 7.26 -6.16
CA ILE A 295 2.11 6.81 -7.04
C ILE A 295 0.75 7.08 -6.41
N ASP A 296 -0.26 7.25 -7.27
CA ASP A 296 -1.66 7.38 -6.88
C ASP A 296 -2.45 6.21 -7.48
N PRO A 297 -2.59 5.09 -6.74
CA PRO A 297 -3.32 3.93 -7.23
C PRO A 297 -4.79 4.20 -7.53
N SER A 298 -5.47 5.04 -6.71
CA SER A 298 -6.87 5.36 -6.93
C SER A 298 -7.09 6.14 -8.24
N ARG A 299 -6.18 7.04 -8.58
CA ARG A 299 -6.20 7.77 -9.85
C ARG A 299 -5.91 6.84 -11.04
N ALA A 300 -4.95 5.96 -10.92
CA ALA A 300 -4.67 4.96 -11.95
C ALA A 300 -5.87 4.03 -12.19
N ALA A 301 -6.55 3.62 -11.12
CA ALA A 301 -7.77 2.84 -11.19
C ALA A 301 -8.90 3.61 -11.91
N ALA A 302 -9.10 4.91 -11.62
CA ALA A 302 -10.08 5.76 -12.31
C ALA A 302 -9.78 5.88 -13.82
N GLN A 303 -8.52 6.08 -14.18
CA GLN A 303 -8.10 6.09 -15.59
C GLN A 303 -8.32 4.72 -16.27
N ARG A 304 -8.11 3.62 -15.53
CA ARG A 304 -8.41 2.27 -16.03
C ARG A 304 -9.90 2.08 -16.23
N ALA A 305 -10.74 2.50 -15.27
CA ALA A 305 -12.20 2.48 -15.41
C ALA A 305 -12.62 3.24 -16.68
N ARG A 306 -12.10 4.43 -16.91
CA ARG A 306 -12.38 5.21 -18.12
C ARG A 306 -12.01 4.45 -19.38
N ARG A 307 -10.81 3.86 -19.47
CA ARG A 307 -10.38 3.10 -20.66
C ARG A 307 -11.28 1.89 -20.95
N LEU A 308 -11.86 1.26 -19.92
CA LEU A 308 -12.72 0.09 -20.09
C LEU A 308 -14.14 0.47 -20.54
N TRP A 309 -14.68 1.60 -20.08
CA TRP A 309 -16.10 1.92 -20.27
C TRP A 309 -16.38 3.23 -21.02
N ALA A 310 -15.39 4.05 -21.40
CA ALA A 310 -15.63 5.30 -22.12
C ALA A 310 -16.17 5.15 -23.56
N GLY A 311 -16.23 3.93 -24.09
CA GLY A 311 -16.84 3.65 -25.41
C GLY A 311 -18.15 2.87 -25.35
N VAL A 312 -18.69 2.62 -24.16
CA VAL A 312 -19.84 1.73 -23.92
C VAL A 312 -21.09 2.51 -23.47
N VAL A 313 -21.00 3.85 -23.43
CA VAL A 313 -22.08 4.76 -22.98
C VAL A 313 -22.74 5.45 -24.15
#